data_6c6b58b07d161ed3d06b1b12b9a85936
#
_entry.id   6c6b58b07d161ed3d06b1b12b9a85936
#
_cell.length_a   1.000
_cell.length_b   1.000
_cell.length_c   1.000
_cell.angle_alpha   90.00
_cell.angle_beta   90.00
_cell.angle_gamma   90.00
#
_symmetry.space_group_name_H-M   'P 1'
#
loop_
_entity.id
_entity.type
_entity.pdbx_description
1 polymer ?
#
loop_
_entity_poly.entity_id
_entity_poly.type
_entity_poly.pdbx_seq_one_letter_code
_entity_poly.pdbx_strand_id
1 'polypeptide(L)'
;MVEIGRKPVIITHQLDKFSSDYVAGLRERCKEDLINGNYDSVVTKSRTMIEETLIHIMEKAKQDGLTTDEPEHSGNLGRLYNQVKTLRNMRQLETNDQRVNELLGGLEKIVNSIASMRNTDSDAHGVGQKRININVRKARLIMNCSMAFCEYLVTGKKDL
;
A
#
# COMPACT_ATOMS: atom_id res chain seq x y z
N MET A 1 3.20 26.49 16.88
CA MET A 1 3.85 25.57 15.94
C MET A 1 3.00 24.29 15.88
N VAL A 2 2.45 23.95 14.74
CA VAL A 2 1.66 22.73 14.60
C VAL A 2 2.64 21.55 14.44
N GLU A 3 2.73 20.70 15.44
CA GLU A 3 3.53 19.48 15.37
C GLU A 3 2.85 18.45 14.46
N ILE A 4 2.88 18.69 13.16
CA ILE A 4 2.26 17.84 12.14
C ILE A 4 2.88 16.42 12.16
N GLY A 5 4.13 16.28 12.60
CA GLY A 5 4.84 15.00 12.62
C GLY A 5 4.45 14.04 13.75
N ARG A 6 3.83 14.53 14.84
CA ARG A 6 3.53 13.71 16.03
C ARG A 6 2.10 13.19 16.10
N LYS A 7 1.20 13.66 15.23
CA LYS A 7 -0.16 13.10 15.20
C LYS A 7 -0.12 11.66 14.68
N PRO A 8 -0.76 10.73 15.38
CA PRO A 8 -0.85 9.35 14.89
C PRO A 8 -1.47 9.37 13.49
N VAL A 9 -0.92 8.56 12.62
CA VAL A 9 -1.41 8.36 11.29
C VAL A 9 -2.68 7.49 11.37
N ILE A 10 -2.79 6.47 10.60
CA ILE A 10 -3.90 5.52 10.65
C ILE A 10 -3.57 4.43 11.66
N ILE A 11 -4.59 4.01 12.44
CA ILE A 11 -4.49 2.85 13.30
C ILE A 11 -4.57 1.59 12.43
N THR A 12 -3.59 0.70 12.58
CA THR A 12 -3.42 -0.46 11.71
C THR A 12 -3.37 -1.77 12.53
N HIS A 13 -4.34 -2.00 13.40
CA HIS A 13 -4.37 -3.16 14.28
C HIS A 13 -4.34 -4.50 13.55
N GLN A 14 -5.07 -4.63 12.45
CA GLN A 14 -5.12 -5.88 11.70
C GLN A 14 -3.81 -6.09 10.93
N LEU A 15 -3.27 -5.03 10.37
CA LEU A 15 -1.97 -5.07 9.71
C LEU A 15 -0.86 -5.45 10.71
N ASP A 16 -0.92 -4.95 11.94
CA ASP A 16 0.03 -5.30 12.99
C ASP A 16 0.00 -6.79 13.36
N LYS A 17 -1.17 -7.40 13.36
CA LYS A 17 -1.33 -8.84 13.60
C LYS A 17 -0.87 -9.70 12.43
N PHE A 18 -0.98 -9.18 11.22
CA PHE A 18 -0.71 -9.91 9.99
C PHE A 18 0.71 -9.72 9.48
N SER A 19 1.25 -8.51 9.63
CA SER A 19 2.50 -8.12 9.00
C SER A 19 3.72 -8.79 9.60
N SER A 20 4.69 -9.07 8.74
CA SER A 20 6.03 -9.44 9.17
C SER A 20 6.73 -8.28 9.89
N ASP A 21 7.78 -8.59 10.64
CA ASP A 21 8.64 -7.58 11.28
C ASP A 21 9.19 -6.57 10.27
N TYR A 22 9.40 -7.02 9.03
CA TYR A 22 9.86 -6.15 7.94
C TYR A 22 8.85 -5.07 7.59
N VAL A 23 7.56 -5.41 7.43
CA VAL A 23 6.49 -4.44 7.14
C VAL A 23 6.30 -3.48 8.31
N ALA A 24 6.33 -3.98 9.54
CA ALA A 24 6.26 -3.14 10.73
C ALA A 24 7.43 -2.14 10.78
N GLY A 25 8.63 -2.60 10.48
CA GLY A 25 9.82 -1.75 10.38
C GLY A 25 9.73 -0.70 9.28
N LEU A 26 9.16 -1.05 8.12
CA LEU A 26 8.90 -0.10 7.03
C LEU A 26 7.96 1.03 7.48
N ARG A 27 6.90 0.70 8.19
CA ARG A 27 5.94 1.70 8.68
C ARG A 27 6.60 2.69 9.63
N GLU A 28 7.38 2.21 10.58
CA GLU A 28 8.09 3.08 11.52
C GLU A 28 9.11 3.98 10.80
N ARG A 29 9.92 3.44 9.90
CA ARG A 29 10.85 4.23 9.08
C ARG A 29 10.13 5.24 8.18
N CYS A 30 8.97 4.89 7.67
CA CYS A 30 8.15 5.80 6.87
C CYS A 30 7.67 7.00 7.70
N LYS A 31 7.24 6.76 8.93
CA LYS A 31 6.86 7.81 9.88
C LYS A 31 8.04 8.71 10.24
N GLU A 32 9.21 8.13 10.49
CA GLU A 32 10.45 8.86 10.76
C GLU A 32 10.84 9.75 9.58
N ASP A 33 10.78 9.22 8.36
CA ASP A 33 11.07 9.98 7.14
C ASP A 33 10.11 11.16 6.97
N LEU A 34 8.83 10.96 7.30
CA LEU A 34 7.84 12.03 7.25
C LEU A 34 8.19 13.16 8.22
N ILE A 35 8.60 12.81 9.44
CA ILE A 35 9.02 13.78 10.47
C ILE A 35 10.29 14.52 10.04
N ASN A 36 11.23 13.81 9.42
CA ASN A 36 12.54 14.34 9.02
C ASN A 36 12.52 15.07 7.67
N GLY A 37 11.39 15.13 6.99
CA GLY A 37 11.24 15.80 5.70
C GLY A 37 11.76 15.01 4.50
N ASN A 38 12.02 13.72 4.64
CA ASN A 38 12.47 12.82 3.57
C ASN A 38 11.29 12.29 2.74
N TYR A 39 10.58 13.19 2.06
CA TYR A 39 9.29 12.88 1.43
C TYR A 39 9.39 11.90 0.27
N ASP A 40 10.45 11.92 -0.52
CA ASP A 40 10.68 10.93 -1.58
C ASP A 40 10.83 9.51 -1.00
N SER A 41 11.50 9.41 0.13
CA SER A 41 11.63 8.14 0.87
C SER A 41 10.29 7.65 1.41
N VAL A 42 9.42 8.56 1.86
CA VAL A 42 8.03 8.22 2.27
C VAL A 42 7.27 7.59 1.11
N VAL A 43 7.34 8.16 -0.08
CA VAL A 43 6.67 7.60 -1.28
C VAL A 43 7.20 6.20 -1.60
N THR A 44 8.50 6.04 -1.63
CA THR A 44 9.15 4.74 -1.90
C THR A 44 8.75 3.68 -0.88
N LYS A 45 8.83 3.99 0.39
CA LYS A 45 8.47 3.06 1.48
C LYS A 45 6.98 2.73 1.50
N SER A 46 6.13 3.72 1.21
CA SER A 46 4.68 3.51 1.09
C SER A 46 4.34 2.50 0.00
N ARG A 47 4.97 2.63 -1.17
CA ARG A 47 4.82 1.66 -2.25
C ARG A 47 5.34 0.28 -1.86
N THR A 48 6.54 0.22 -1.28
CA THR A 48 7.13 -1.06 -0.84
C THR A 48 6.25 -1.74 0.21
N MET A 49 5.64 -0.99 1.11
CA MET A 49 4.71 -1.52 2.11
C MET A 49 3.48 -2.19 1.47
N ILE A 50 2.91 -1.59 0.44
CA ILE A 50 1.82 -2.20 -0.34
C ILE A 50 2.31 -3.51 -0.99
N GLU A 51 3.44 -3.45 -1.68
CA GLU A 51 4.03 -4.60 -2.38
C GLU A 51 4.28 -5.77 -1.44
N GLU A 52 4.95 -5.53 -0.32
CA GLU A 52 5.25 -6.56 0.69
C GLU A 52 3.98 -7.15 1.32
N THR A 53 2.97 -6.31 1.56
CA THR A 53 1.68 -6.78 2.09
C THR A 53 1.00 -7.72 1.09
N LEU A 54 0.98 -7.38 -0.18
CA LEU A 54 0.39 -8.20 -1.24
C LEU A 54 1.15 -9.51 -1.42
N ILE A 55 2.48 -9.48 -1.43
CA ILE A 55 3.34 -10.68 -1.51
C ILE A 55 3.03 -11.60 -0.33
N HIS A 56 2.98 -11.06 0.87
CA HIS A 56 2.71 -11.84 2.08
C HIS A 56 1.33 -12.51 2.07
N ILE A 57 0.31 -11.83 1.53
CA ILE A 57 -1.02 -12.40 1.34
C ILE A 57 -0.96 -13.59 0.39
N MET A 58 -0.24 -13.48 -0.74
CA MET A 58 -0.10 -14.55 -1.71
C MET A 58 0.68 -15.74 -1.14
N GLU A 59 1.77 -15.49 -0.45
CA GLU A 59 2.59 -16.53 0.19
C GLU A 59 1.78 -17.29 1.24
N LYS A 60 1.05 -16.56 2.08
CA LYS A 60 0.19 -17.17 3.10
C LYS A 60 -0.92 -18.01 2.46
N ALA A 61 -1.55 -17.52 1.43
CA ALA A 61 -2.57 -18.26 0.70
C ALA A 61 -2.02 -19.56 0.08
N LYS A 62 -0.80 -19.52 -0.42
CA LYS A 62 -0.12 -20.71 -0.94
C LYS A 62 0.16 -21.72 0.18
N GLN A 63 0.66 -21.25 1.33
CA GLN A 63 0.86 -22.12 2.51
C GLN A 63 -0.43 -22.77 2.98
N ASP A 64 -1.54 -22.05 2.92
CA ASP A 64 -2.87 -22.52 3.32
C ASP A 64 -3.55 -23.38 2.23
N GLY A 65 -2.90 -23.61 1.10
CA GLY A 65 -3.43 -24.43 0.00
C GLY A 65 -4.55 -23.76 -0.82
N LEU A 66 -4.73 -22.46 -0.69
CA LEU A 66 -5.77 -21.69 -1.39
C LEU A 66 -5.40 -21.35 -2.83
N THR A 67 -4.12 -21.38 -3.16
CA THR A 67 -3.59 -21.13 -4.49
C THR A 67 -2.27 -21.88 -4.69
N THR A 68 -1.95 -22.16 -5.95
CA THR A 68 -0.63 -22.67 -6.36
C THR A 68 0.23 -21.60 -7.01
N ASP A 69 -0.33 -20.40 -7.20
CA ASP A 69 0.36 -19.30 -7.86
C ASP A 69 1.46 -18.72 -6.99
N GLU A 70 2.61 -18.41 -7.62
CA GLU A 70 3.64 -17.59 -6.99
C GLU A 70 3.28 -16.11 -7.08
N PRO A 71 3.63 -15.29 -6.06
CA PRO A 71 3.46 -13.86 -6.18
C PRO A 71 4.29 -13.29 -7.33
N GLU A 72 3.72 -12.34 -8.03
CA GLU A 72 4.38 -11.62 -9.12
C GLU A 72 5.56 -10.79 -8.59
N HIS A 73 6.78 -11.09 -9.02
CA HIS A 73 8.01 -10.45 -8.57
C HIS A 73 8.64 -9.48 -9.58
N SER A 74 7.95 -9.20 -10.69
CA SER A 74 8.50 -8.32 -11.73
C SER A 74 8.55 -6.83 -11.35
N GLY A 75 8.12 -6.49 -10.14
CA GLY A 75 7.96 -5.10 -9.71
C GLY A 75 6.70 -4.41 -10.25
N ASN A 76 5.84 -5.16 -10.93
CA ASN A 76 4.56 -4.66 -11.41
C ASN A 76 3.49 -4.79 -10.33
N LEU A 77 3.31 -3.73 -9.57
CA LEU A 77 2.35 -3.68 -8.45
C LEU A 77 0.91 -3.95 -8.92
N GLY A 78 0.55 -3.51 -10.11
CA GLY A 78 -0.79 -3.74 -10.66
C GLY A 78 -1.08 -5.22 -10.91
N ARG A 79 -0.10 -5.97 -11.42
CA ARG A 79 -0.24 -7.42 -11.61
C ARG A 79 -0.36 -8.16 -10.30
N LEU A 80 0.49 -7.81 -9.33
CA LEU A 80 0.46 -8.39 -7.99
C LEU A 80 -0.89 -8.11 -7.31
N TYR A 81 -1.40 -6.89 -7.42
CA TYR A 81 -2.71 -6.55 -6.89
C TYR A 81 -3.84 -7.34 -7.58
N ASN A 82 -3.74 -7.54 -8.90
CA ASN A 82 -4.71 -8.39 -9.62
C ASN A 82 -4.72 -9.84 -9.13
N GLN A 83 -3.56 -10.41 -8.80
CA GLN A 83 -3.49 -11.74 -8.19
C GLN A 83 -4.27 -11.80 -6.87
N VAL A 84 -4.05 -10.83 -5.98
CA VAL A 84 -4.74 -10.77 -4.70
C VAL A 84 -6.25 -10.54 -4.87
N LYS A 85 -6.65 -9.67 -5.79
CA LYS A 85 -8.08 -9.46 -6.11
C LYS A 85 -8.77 -10.73 -6.57
N THR A 86 -8.12 -11.49 -7.43
CA THR A 86 -8.64 -12.77 -7.93
C THR A 86 -8.73 -13.79 -6.80
N LEU A 87 -7.68 -13.93 -6.02
CA LEU A 87 -7.62 -14.85 -4.88
C LEU A 87 -8.74 -14.59 -3.86
N ARG A 88 -9.00 -13.33 -3.55
CA ARG A 88 -9.97 -12.91 -2.54
C ARG A 88 -11.35 -12.62 -3.10
N ASN A 89 -11.54 -12.85 -4.38
CA ASN A 89 -12.82 -12.61 -5.06
C ASN A 89 -13.29 -11.15 -4.93
N MET A 90 -12.37 -10.22 -4.83
CA MET A 90 -12.65 -8.79 -4.66
C MET A 90 -13.28 -8.14 -5.91
N ARG A 91 -13.32 -8.87 -7.02
CA ARG A 91 -14.00 -8.44 -8.25
C ARG A 91 -15.49 -8.77 -8.24
N GLN A 92 -15.90 -9.73 -7.44
CA GLN A 92 -17.30 -9.97 -7.16
C GLN A 92 -17.72 -8.98 -6.09
N LEU A 93 -18.82 -8.32 -6.37
CA LEU A 93 -19.38 -7.32 -5.50
C LEU A 93 -19.76 -7.98 -4.17
N GLU A 94 -19.10 -7.58 -3.09
CA GLU A 94 -19.51 -7.95 -1.73
C GLU A 94 -20.91 -7.38 -1.45
N THR A 95 -21.31 -6.42 -2.24
CA THR A 95 -22.60 -5.76 -2.18
C THR A 95 -23.00 -5.27 -3.58
N ASN A 96 -24.29 -5.17 -3.85
CA ASN A 96 -24.83 -4.52 -5.04
C ASN A 96 -24.90 -2.98 -4.89
N ASP A 97 -24.36 -2.41 -3.82
CA ASP A 97 -24.35 -0.98 -3.62
C ASP A 97 -23.27 -0.32 -4.51
N GLN A 98 -23.73 0.46 -5.48
CA GLN A 98 -22.86 1.16 -6.42
C GLN A 98 -21.86 2.08 -5.73
N ARG A 99 -22.23 2.70 -4.61
CA ARG A 99 -21.34 3.59 -3.85
C ARG A 99 -20.13 2.85 -3.28
N VAL A 100 -20.32 1.63 -2.80
CA VAL A 100 -19.23 0.77 -2.32
C VAL A 100 -18.32 0.37 -3.48
N ASN A 101 -18.89 0.04 -4.63
CA ASN A 101 -18.11 -0.29 -5.83
C ASN A 101 -17.27 0.89 -6.32
N GLU A 102 -17.83 2.10 -6.26
CA GLU A 102 -17.10 3.32 -6.59
C GLU A 102 -15.95 3.57 -5.60
N LEU A 103 -16.16 3.31 -4.31
CA LEU A 103 -15.10 3.39 -3.30
C LEU A 103 -13.97 2.41 -3.60
N LEU A 104 -14.28 1.15 -3.89
CA LEU A 104 -13.28 0.14 -4.25
C LEU A 104 -12.51 0.51 -5.53
N GLY A 105 -13.22 1.03 -6.54
CA GLY A 105 -12.59 1.56 -7.75
C GLY A 105 -11.68 2.76 -7.48
N GLY A 106 -12.06 3.62 -6.55
CA GLY A 106 -11.23 4.72 -6.07
C GLY A 106 -9.95 4.25 -5.39
N LEU A 107 -10.07 3.21 -4.56
CA LEU A 107 -8.94 2.57 -3.89
C LEU A 107 -7.92 2.00 -4.89
N GLU A 108 -8.41 1.35 -5.94
CA GLU A 108 -7.56 0.85 -7.03
C GLU A 108 -6.82 1.98 -7.75
N LYS A 109 -7.47 3.09 -8.00
CA LYS A 109 -6.82 4.27 -8.60
C LYS A 109 -5.72 4.84 -7.70
N ILE A 110 -5.94 4.87 -6.38
CA ILE A 110 -4.93 5.30 -5.41
C ILE A 110 -3.68 4.40 -5.51
N VAL A 111 -3.85 3.09 -5.50
CA VAL A 111 -2.73 2.13 -5.60
C VAL A 111 -1.96 2.31 -6.90
N ASN A 112 -2.65 2.42 -8.02
CA ASN A 112 -2.03 2.64 -9.32
C ASN A 112 -1.27 3.97 -9.39
N SER A 113 -1.80 5.01 -8.75
CA SER A 113 -1.14 6.31 -8.67
C SER A 113 0.15 6.25 -7.84
N ILE A 114 0.13 5.59 -6.69
CA ILE A 114 1.31 5.40 -5.85
C ILE A 114 2.37 4.55 -6.58
N ALA A 115 1.96 3.50 -7.27
CA ALA A 115 2.85 2.69 -8.09
C ALA A 115 3.54 3.52 -9.19
N SER A 116 2.78 4.37 -9.85
CA SER A 116 3.28 5.27 -10.90
C SER A 116 4.27 6.30 -10.37
N MET A 117 4.05 6.86 -9.19
CA MET A 117 4.92 7.86 -8.58
C MET A 117 6.36 7.34 -8.41
N ARG A 118 6.54 6.09 -7.95
CA ARG A 118 7.88 5.52 -7.80
C ARG A 118 8.62 5.42 -9.12
N ASN A 119 7.92 5.05 -10.20
CA ASN A 119 8.55 4.87 -11.51
C ASN A 119 9.08 6.18 -12.09
N THR A 120 8.51 7.32 -11.71
CA THR A 120 8.91 8.64 -12.16
C THR A 120 9.90 9.33 -11.22
N ASP A 121 9.94 8.96 -9.95
CA ASP A 121 10.68 9.64 -8.89
C ASP A 121 11.82 8.80 -8.31
N SER A 122 12.15 7.64 -8.89
CA SER A 122 13.23 6.83 -8.38
C SER A 122 14.57 7.54 -8.58
N ASP A 123 15.36 7.64 -7.53
CA ASP A 123 16.71 8.23 -7.54
C ASP A 123 17.68 7.50 -8.50
N ALA A 124 17.29 6.34 -9.01
CA ALA A 124 18.08 5.55 -9.94
C ALA A 124 18.20 6.18 -11.33
N HIS A 125 17.28 7.07 -11.70
CA HIS A 125 17.29 7.75 -13.01
C HIS A 125 16.90 9.22 -12.82
N GLY A 126 17.77 10.13 -13.20
CA GLY A 126 17.49 11.55 -13.19
C GLY A 126 16.27 11.86 -14.08
N VAL A 127 15.21 12.35 -13.47
CA VAL A 127 13.94 12.69 -14.18
C VAL A 127 13.85 14.19 -14.51
N GLY A 128 14.82 15.00 -14.06
CA GLY A 128 14.89 16.43 -14.36
C GLY A 128 13.63 17.19 -13.91
N GLN A 129 13.07 18.00 -14.81
CA GLN A 129 11.89 18.84 -14.53
C GLN A 129 10.57 18.08 -14.34
N LYS A 130 10.55 16.78 -14.61
CA LYS A 130 9.37 15.92 -14.44
C LYS A 130 9.20 15.40 -13.00
N ARG A 131 10.13 15.73 -12.11
CA ARG A 131 10.05 15.32 -10.72
C ARG A 131 8.81 15.93 -10.06
N ILE A 132 8.00 15.07 -9.43
CA ILE A 132 6.83 15.52 -8.68
C ILE A 132 7.33 16.21 -7.41
N ASN A 133 6.88 17.44 -7.20
CA ASN A 133 7.19 18.14 -5.95
C ASN A 133 6.31 17.61 -4.83
N ILE A 134 6.88 16.74 -3.99
CA ILE A 134 6.22 16.17 -2.83
C ILE A 134 6.49 17.04 -1.61
N ASN A 135 5.43 17.55 -1.02
CA ASN A 135 5.47 18.24 0.26
C ASN A 135 4.94 17.35 1.39
N VAL A 136 5.02 17.83 2.63
CA VAL A 136 4.58 17.08 3.81
C VAL A 136 3.13 16.62 3.73
N ARG A 137 2.23 17.44 3.19
CA ARG A 137 0.81 17.10 3.05
C ARG A 137 0.59 15.95 2.08
N LYS A 138 1.25 15.99 0.93
CA LYS A 138 1.17 14.95 -0.10
C LYS A 138 1.81 13.65 0.39
N ALA A 139 3.01 13.73 0.98
CA ALA A 139 3.69 12.58 1.55
C ALA A 139 2.84 11.89 2.62
N ARG A 140 2.24 12.67 3.51
CA ARG A 140 1.34 12.16 4.54
C ARG A 140 0.09 11.48 3.95
N LEU A 141 -0.50 12.08 2.92
CA LEU A 141 -1.64 11.48 2.21
C LEU A 141 -1.26 10.13 1.61
N ILE A 142 -0.13 10.05 0.90
CA ILE A 142 0.36 8.83 0.28
C ILE A 142 0.60 7.74 1.34
N MET A 143 1.27 8.08 2.43
CA MET A 143 1.51 7.16 3.53
C MET A 143 0.20 6.66 4.16
N ASN A 144 -0.75 7.56 4.44
CA ASN A 144 -2.03 7.22 5.04
C ASN A 144 -2.87 6.33 4.10
N CYS A 145 -2.91 6.65 2.82
CA CYS A 145 -3.61 5.84 1.82
C CYS A 145 -2.99 4.43 1.72
N SER A 146 -1.67 4.34 1.73
CA SER A 146 -0.97 3.04 1.70
C SER A 146 -1.26 2.20 2.93
N MET A 147 -1.24 2.81 4.12
CA MET A 147 -1.56 2.13 5.37
C MET A 147 -3.02 1.68 5.42
N ALA A 148 -3.95 2.54 5.02
CA ALA A 148 -5.37 2.20 4.97
C ALA A 148 -5.64 1.07 3.98
N PHE A 149 -5.00 1.09 2.82
CA PHE A 149 -5.10 0.05 1.82
C PHE A 149 -4.56 -1.29 2.34
N CYS A 150 -3.37 -1.29 2.94
CA CYS A 150 -2.81 -2.51 3.53
C CYS A 150 -3.70 -3.06 4.64
N GLU A 151 -4.21 -2.21 5.51
CA GLU A 151 -5.14 -2.60 6.58
C GLU A 151 -6.41 -3.24 6.01
N TYR A 152 -7.00 -2.64 4.99
CA TYR A 152 -8.16 -3.20 4.28
C TYR A 152 -7.87 -4.58 3.68
N LEU A 153 -6.69 -4.74 3.06
CA LEU A 153 -6.31 -6.01 2.44
C LEU A 153 -6.15 -7.16 3.45
N VAL A 154 -5.62 -6.88 4.63
CA VAL A 154 -5.39 -7.90 5.65
C VAL A 154 -6.64 -8.24 6.46
N THR A 155 -7.62 -7.34 6.50
CA THR A 155 -8.97 -7.64 6.99
C THR A 155 -9.68 -8.50 5.95
N GLY A 156 -9.45 -9.76 5.96
CA GLY A 156 -10.01 -10.68 4.97
C GLY A 156 -11.18 -11.48 5.51
N LYS A 157 -11.60 -12.47 4.74
CA LYS A 157 -12.78 -13.35 4.92
C LYS A 157 -13.04 -13.93 6.32
N LYS A 158 -12.13 -13.77 7.27
CA LYS A 158 -12.33 -14.28 8.63
C LYS A 158 -13.24 -13.39 9.49
N ASP A 159 -13.49 -12.18 9.03
CA ASP A 159 -14.27 -11.17 9.77
C ASP A 159 -15.65 -10.89 9.11
N LEU A 160 -15.99 -11.69 8.11
CA LEU A 160 -17.32 -11.65 7.45
C LEU A 160 -18.20 -12.75 7.97
#